data_2bfef91683f4e9be18e8b6691d6e218e
#
_entry.id   2bfef91683f4e9be18e8b6691d6e218e
#
_cell.length_a   1.000
_cell.length_b   1.000
_cell.length_c   1.000
_cell.angle_alpha   90.00
_cell.angle_beta   90.00
_cell.angle_gamma   90.00
#
_symmetry.space_group_name_H-M   'P 1'
#
loop_
_entity.id
_entity.type
_entity.pdbx_description
1 polymer ?
#
loop_
_entity_poly.entity_id
_entity_poly.type
_entity_poly.pdbx_seq_one_letter_code
_entity_poly.pdbx_strand_id
1 'polypeptide(L)'
;MDNPETSVSSETMDGQGEYSAFGDWLRAEMDKQGLSIGVLAERTGITYTGIWNIVKGNTVSPRKETRDKLAAALNEVIPPAVEAEIASQAIPLPGFEWADFTPTDLETVPQASGVYVFYDITDRPVYVGKSSKNVRIRVKDHQTRFWFKSPLVVRGSFLAIADADMCLRIETILIKFLGKHALLNSKGVVRDAE
;
A
#
# COMPACT_ATOMS: atom_id res chain seq x y z
N MET A 1 -0.69 8.37 65.25
CA MET A 1 -0.42 7.19 64.36
C MET A 1 -1.02 7.57 63.02
N ASP A 2 -0.21 8.26 62.23
CA ASP A 2 -0.64 8.81 60.96
C ASP A 2 -0.41 7.77 59.87
N ASN A 3 -1.45 7.58 59.08
CA ASN A 3 -1.42 6.70 57.92
C ASN A 3 -1.23 7.57 56.68
N PRO A 4 -0.16 7.46 55.90
CA PRO A 4 0.00 8.25 54.68
C PRO A 4 -0.83 7.58 53.57
N GLU A 5 -1.75 8.37 53.07
CA GLU A 5 -2.52 8.09 51.85
C GLU A 5 -1.58 7.95 50.65
N THR A 6 -1.57 6.76 50.06
CA THR A 6 -0.87 6.47 48.78
C THR A 6 -1.71 7.02 47.66
N SER A 7 -1.31 8.20 47.15
CA SER A 7 -1.86 8.75 45.91
C SER A 7 -1.44 7.85 44.74
N VAL A 8 -2.38 7.08 44.22
CA VAL A 8 -2.21 6.36 42.96
C VAL A 8 -2.30 7.39 41.85
N SER A 9 -1.14 7.76 41.31
CA SER A 9 -1.03 8.53 40.08
C SER A 9 -1.59 7.68 38.94
N SER A 10 -2.69 8.10 38.36
CA SER A 10 -3.20 7.59 37.11
C SER A 10 -2.22 7.97 36.01
N GLU A 11 -1.29 7.08 35.68
CA GLU A 11 -0.53 7.17 34.44
C GLU A 11 -1.51 6.96 33.28
N THR A 12 -1.94 8.05 32.70
CA THR A 12 -2.51 8.07 31.36
C THR A 12 -1.42 7.56 30.42
N MET A 13 -1.58 6.32 29.96
CA MET A 13 -0.85 5.79 28.82
C MET A 13 -1.30 6.57 27.60
N ASP A 14 -0.67 7.72 27.41
CA ASP A 14 -0.71 8.48 26.16
C ASP A 14 0.15 7.69 25.17
N GLY A 15 -0.49 6.74 24.47
CA GLY A 15 0.07 6.08 23.32
C GLY A 15 0.28 7.15 22.25
N GLN A 16 1.48 7.72 22.20
CA GLN A 16 1.93 8.54 21.08
C GLN A 16 2.02 7.64 19.86
N GLY A 17 0.85 7.42 19.20
CA GLY A 17 0.81 7.00 17.82
C GLY A 17 1.48 8.11 17.01
N GLU A 18 2.45 7.74 16.21
CA GLU A 18 3.08 8.63 15.24
C GLU A 18 1.97 9.16 14.32
N TYR A 19 1.47 10.38 14.61
CA TYR A 19 0.43 11.03 13.80
C TYR A 19 1.00 11.29 12.42
N SER A 20 0.28 10.87 11.38
CA SER A 20 0.68 11.19 10.02
C SER A 20 0.08 12.52 9.59
N ALA A 21 0.86 13.38 8.95
CA ALA A 21 0.39 14.66 8.43
C ALA A 21 -0.87 14.52 7.58
N PHE A 22 -0.95 13.48 6.78
CA PHE A 22 -2.15 13.19 5.97
C PHE A 22 -3.35 12.77 6.83
N GLY A 23 -3.13 11.95 7.85
CA GLY A 23 -4.19 11.54 8.78
C GLY A 23 -4.76 12.71 9.57
N ASP A 24 -3.89 13.62 10.02
CA ASP A 24 -4.30 14.82 10.74
C ASP A 24 -5.05 15.80 9.84
N TRP A 25 -4.56 16.04 8.64
CA TRP A 25 -5.26 16.82 7.63
C TRP A 25 -6.64 16.23 7.30
N LEU A 26 -6.70 14.92 7.05
CA LEU A 26 -7.94 14.22 6.73
C LEU A 26 -8.97 14.36 7.87
N ARG A 27 -8.52 14.18 9.10
CA ARG A 27 -9.37 14.36 10.30
C ARG A 27 -9.92 15.78 10.40
N ALA A 28 -9.03 16.77 10.27
CA ALA A 28 -9.41 18.18 10.34
C ALA A 28 -10.45 18.56 9.28
N GLU A 29 -10.28 18.10 8.03
CA GLU A 29 -11.25 18.39 6.96
C GLU A 29 -12.56 17.62 7.15
N MET A 30 -12.53 16.40 7.66
CA MET A 30 -13.73 15.65 8.04
C MET A 30 -14.51 16.36 9.14
N ASP A 31 -13.83 16.83 10.20
CA ASP A 31 -14.46 17.53 11.32
C ASP A 31 -15.06 18.87 10.86
N LYS A 32 -14.35 19.62 10.02
CA LYS A 32 -14.81 20.88 9.43
C LYS A 32 -16.10 20.72 8.62
N GLN A 33 -16.22 19.59 7.90
CA GLN A 33 -17.38 19.29 7.05
C GLN A 33 -18.45 18.44 7.76
N GLY A 34 -18.23 18.04 9.02
CA GLY A 34 -19.15 17.18 9.77
C GLY A 34 -19.29 15.78 9.17
N LEU A 35 -18.27 15.26 8.49
CA LEU A 35 -18.31 13.97 7.82
C LEU A 35 -17.80 12.85 8.72
N SER A 36 -18.54 11.74 8.74
CA SER A 36 -18.07 10.51 9.39
C SER A 36 -17.24 9.64 8.45
N ILE A 37 -16.43 8.73 9.03
CA ILE A 37 -15.67 7.73 8.25
C ILE A 37 -16.60 6.88 7.38
N GLY A 38 -17.80 6.54 7.88
CA GLY A 38 -18.79 5.75 7.11
C GLY A 38 -19.24 6.46 5.83
N VAL A 39 -19.57 7.76 5.93
CA VAL A 39 -19.97 8.58 4.77
C VAL A 39 -18.81 8.70 3.77
N LEU A 40 -17.59 8.86 4.27
CA LEU A 40 -16.42 8.97 3.41
C LEU A 40 -16.10 7.63 2.71
N ALA A 41 -16.31 6.51 3.39
CA ALA A 41 -16.17 5.18 2.82
C ALA A 41 -17.17 4.94 1.66
N GLU A 42 -18.43 5.33 1.84
CA GLU A 42 -19.44 5.25 0.79
C GLU A 42 -19.10 6.10 -0.44
N ARG A 43 -18.62 7.33 -0.21
CA ARG A 43 -18.26 8.26 -1.31
C ARG A 43 -17.04 7.80 -2.12
N THR A 44 -16.06 7.17 -1.45
CA THR A 44 -14.76 6.85 -2.05
C THR A 44 -14.64 5.41 -2.51
N GLY A 45 -15.49 4.51 -2.00
CA GLY A 45 -15.34 3.06 -2.16
C GLY A 45 -14.16 2.46 -1.37
N ILE A 46 -13.52 3.26 -0.50
CA ILE A 46 -12.48 2.78 0.41
C ILE A 46 -13.14 2.18 1.64
N THR A 47 -12.63 1.06 2.13
CA THR A 47 -13.22 0.40 3.31
C THR A 47 -13.17 1.28 4.55
N TYR A 48 -14.17 1.17 5.44
CA TYR A 48 -14.19 1.86 6.72
C TYR A 48 -12.88 1.70 7.50
N THR A 49 -12.39 0.44 7.59
CA THR A 49 -11.14 0.12 8.28
C THR A 49 -9.93 0.79 7.62
N GLY A 50 -9.90 0.91 6.30
CA GLY A 50 -8.85 1.60 5.57
C GLY A 50 -8.76 3.08 5.94
N ILE A 51 -9.90 3.79 5.93
CA ILE A 51 -9.97 5.20 6.32
C ILE A 51 -9.69 5.36 7.81
N TRP A 52 -10.22 4.49 8.67
CA TRP A 52 -9.98 4.49 10.11
C TRP A 52 -8.48 4.38 10.43
N ASN A 53 -7.76 3.47 9.75
CA ASN A 53 -6.31 3.30 9.92
C ASN A 53 -5.53 4.56 9.53
N ILE A 54 -5.95 5.27 8.48
CA ILE A 54 -5.35 6.54 8.08
C ILE A 54 -5.59 7.62 9.16
N VAL A 55 -6.84 7.78 9.59
CA VAL A 55 -7.25 8.77 10.60
C VAL A 55 -6.58 8.52 11.95
N LYS A 56 -6.30 7.27 12.30
CA LYS A 56 -5.59 6.88 13.53
C LYS A 56 -4.07 6.89 13.43
N GLY A 57 -3.51 7.19 12.25
CA GLY A 57 -2.06 7.18 12.05
C GLY A 57 -1.44 5.79 11.89
N ASN A 58 -2.24 4.71 11.88
CA ASN A 58 -1.75 3.36 11.62
C ASN A 58 -1.26 3.19 10.17
N THR A 59 -1.77 4.01 9.25
CA THR A 59 -1.30 4.12 7.88
C THR A 59 -0.72 5.52 7.67
N VAL A 60 0.57 5.64 7.83
CA VAL A 60 1.30 6.92 7.81
C VAL A 60 1.39 7.50 6.40
N SER A 61 1.62 6.65 5.40
CA SER A 61 1.75 7.06 3.99
C SER A 61 0.76 6.31 3.10
N PRO A 62 -0.51 6.74 3.04
CA PRO A 62 -1.48 6.14 2.14
C PRO A 62 -1.06 6.36 0.68
N ARG A 63 -1.43 5.44 -0.20
CA ARG A 63 -1.12 5.51 -1.63
C ARG A 63 -1.70 6.77 -2.26
N LYS A 64 -1.04 7.25 -3.32
CA LYS A 64 -1.48 8.45 -4.06
C LYS A 64 -2.95 8.33 -4.50
N GLU A 65 -3.34 7.21 -5.08
CA GLU A 65 -4.73 6.98 -5.51
C GLU A 65 -5.74 7.08 -4.33
N THR A 66 -5.38 6.54 -3.16
CA THR A 66 -6.19 6.64 -1.94
C THR A 66 -6.31 8.08 -1.47
N ARG A 67 -5.20 8.82 -1.47
CA ARG A 67 -5.16 10.23 -1.10
C ARG A 67 -6.00 11.08 -2.05
N ASP A 68 -5.83 10.87 -3.36
CA ASP A 68 -6.57 11.59 -4.40
C ASP A 68 -8.09 11.35 -4.28
N LYS A 69 -8.53 10.10 -4.04
CA LYS A 69 -9.93 9.77 -3.81
C LYS A 69 -10.51 10.44 -2.58
N LEU A 70 -9.76 10.46 -1.47
CA LEU A 70 -10.19 11.09 -0.22
C LEU A 70 -10.28 12.61 -0.38
N ALA A 71 -9.27 13.24 -0.99
CA ALA A 71 -9.26 14.67 -1.26
C ALA A 71 -10.43 15.09 -2.19
N ALA A 72 -10.65 14.33 -3.25
CA ALA A 72 -11.78 14.57 -4.16
C ALA A 72 -13.14 14.44 -3.47
N ALA A 73 -13.33 13.45 -2.60
CA ALA A 73 -14.57 13.25 -1.84
C ALA A 73 -14.85 14.36 -0.82
N LEU A 74 -13.80 15.04 -0.35
CA LEU A 74 -13.87 16.22 0.50
C LEU A 74 -13.99 17.52 -0.31
N ASN A 75 -13.80 17.45 -1.63
CA ASN A 75 -13.68 18.61 -2.52
C ASN A 75 -12.57 19.58 -2.09
N GLU A 76 -11.44 19.02 -1.60
CA GLU A 76 -10.31 19.76 -1.09
C GLU A 76 -9.02 19.35 -1.82
N VAL A 77 -8.01 20.22 -1.76
CA VAL A 77 -6.68 19.96 -2.29
C VAL A 77 -5.74 19.66 -1.13
N ILE A 78 -4.96 18.60 -1.24
CA ILE A 78 -3.97 18.26 -0.22
C ILE A 78 -2.92 19.39 -0.17
N PRO A 79 -2.67 19.99 1.00
CA PRO A 79 -1.69 21.06 1.12
C PRO A 79 -0.29 20.59 0.71
N PRO A 80 0.52 21.43 0.02
CA PRO A 80 1.89 21.07 -0.37
C PRO A 80 2.78 20.65 0.80
N ALA A 81 2.55 21.21 2.00
CA ALA A 81 3.28 20.85 3.22
C ALA A 81 2.98 19.40 3.64
N VAL A 82 1.73 18.95 3.53
CA VAL A 82 1.32 17.58 3.81
C VAL A 82 1.92 16.61 2.78
N GLU A 83 1.91 16.97 1.49
CA GLU A 83 2.56 16.19 0.44
C GLU A 83 4.07 16.08 0.64
N ALA A 84 4.74 17.17 1.03
CA ALA A 84 6.17 17.17 1.33
C ALA A 84 6.51 16.26 2.53
N GLU A 85 5.68 16.26 3.56
CA GLU A 85 5.88 15.41 4.73
C GLU A 85 5.67 13.93 4.39
N ILE A 86 4.63 13.59 3.62
CA ILE A 86 4.42 12.22 3.11
C ILE A 86 5.65 11.77 2.32
N ALA A 87 6.18 12.64 1.44
CA ALA A 87 7.36 12.32 0.66
C ALA A 87 8.61 12.12 1.54
N SER A 88 8.73 12.84 2.66
CA SER A 88 9.83 12.69 3.61
C SER A 88 9.73 11.42 4.45
N GLN A 89 8.51 10.96 4.73
CA GLN A 89 8.24 9.74 5.48
C GLN A 89 8.29 8.47 4.60
N ALA A 90 8.16 8.63 3.29
CA ALA A 90 8.47 7.55 2.36
C ALA A 90 9.96 7.23 2.53
N ILE A 91 10.27 6.10 3.19
CA ILE A 91 11.66 5.65 3.34
C ILE A 91 12.19 5.42 1.92
N PRO A 92 13.00 6.33 1.37
CA PRO A 92 13.61 6.09 0.07
C PRO A 92 14.58 4.93 0.28
N LEU A 93 14.33 3.82 -0.42
CA LEU A 93 15.36 2.81 -0.57
C LEU A 93 16.36 3.37 -1.58
N PRO A 94 17.54 3.84 -1.15
CA PRO A 94 18.48 4.45 -2.06
C PRO A 94 18.83 3.50 -3.20
N GLY A 95 18.68 3.94 -4.44
CA GLY A 95 18.93 3.14 -5.62
C GLY A 95 17.77 2.27 -6.10
N PHE A 96 16.59 2.40 -5.47
CA PHE A 96 15.39 1.71 -5.93
C PHE A 96 14.26 2.69 -6.24
N GLU A 97 13.71 2.58 -7.44
CA GLU A 97 12.53 3.34 -7.84
C GLU A 97 11.29 2.45 -7.72
N TRP A 98 10.29 2.95 -6.99
CA TRP A 98 9.02 2.26 -6.78
C TRP A 98 7.92 2.93 -7.58
N ALA A 99 7.09 2.14 -8.26
CA ALA A 99 5.96 2.63 -9.02
C ALA A 99 4.75 1.70 -8.90
N ASP A 100 3.56 2.27 -8.84
CA ASP A 100 2.31 1.53 -9.01
C ASP A 100 1.81 1.68 -10.45
N PHE A 101 1.10 0.68 -10.95
CA PHE A 101 0.57 0.66 -12.31
C PHE A 101 -0.74 -0.12 -12.40
N THR A 102 -1.53 0.15 -13.44
CA THR A 102 -2.74 -0.60 -13.78
C THR A 102 -2.40 -1.72 -14.74
N PRO A 103 -2.46 -3.01 -14.35
CA PRO A 103 -2.00 -4.12 -15.17
C PRO A 103 -2.73 -4.29 -16.50
N THR A 104 -3.97 -3.82 -16.60
CA THR A 104 -4.77 -3.85 -17.84
C THR A 104 -4.44 -2.71 -18.80
N ASP A 105 -3.83 -1.63 -18.31
CA ASP A 105 -3.37 -0.49 -19.10
C ASP A 105 -1.85 -0.51 -19.24
N LEU A 106 -1.37 -0.99 -20.39
CA LEU A 106 0.06 -1.14 -20.65
C LEU A 106 0.84 0.17 -20.67
N GLU A 107 0.17 1.29 -20.89
CA GLU A 107 0.84 2.60 -20.89
C GLU A 107 1.28 3.01 -19.47
N THR A 108 0.59 2.54 -18.45
CA THR A 108 0.97 2.77 -17.05
C THR A 108 2.09 1.84 -16.57
N VAL A 109 2.39 0.77 -17.32
CA VAL A 109 3.39 -0.24 -16.92
C VAL A 109 4.79 0.25 -17.25
N PRO A 110 5.73 0.27 -16.27
CA PRO A 110 7.11 0.69 -16.49
C PRO A 110 7.85 -0.12 -17.55
N GLN A 111 8.68 0.56 -18.35
CA GLN A 111 9.52 -0.07 -19.39
C GLN A 111 10.96 -0.29 -18.88
N ALA A 112 11.11 -0.86 -17.70
CA ALA A 112 12.40 -1.09 -17.06
C ALA A 112 12.52 -2.53 -16.58
N SER A 113 13.74 -2.95 -16.23
CA SER A 113 14.01 -4.19 -15.51
C SER A 113 13.61 -4.05 -14.05
N GLY A 114 13.14 -5.15 -13.43
CA GLY A 114 12.78 -5.12 -12.02
C GLY A 114 11.86 -6.27 -11.59
N VAL A 115 11.36 -6.14 -10.38
CA VAL A 115 10.40 -7.06 -9.76
C VAL A 115 9.04 -6.38 -9.67
N TYR A 116 7.98 -7.14 -9.88
CA TYR A 116 6.61 -6.63 -9.78
C TYR A 116 5.71 -7.60 -9.02
N VAL A 117 4.67 -7.04 -8.42
CA VAL A 117 3.65 -7.78 -7.67
C VAL A 117 2.29 -7.39 -8.21
N PHE A 118 1.40 -8.36 -8.46
CA PHE A 118 -0.01 -8.10 -8.73
C PHE A 118 -0.84 -8.29 -7.47
N TYR A 119 -1.90 -7.51 -7.38
CA TYR A 119 -2.81 -7.50 -6.25
C TYR A 119 -4.25 -7.67 -6.71
N ASP A 120 -5.04 -8.36 -5.89
CA ASP A 120 -6.48 -8.49 -6.09
C ASP A 120 -7.26 -7.24 -5.58
N ILE A 121 -8.58 -7.30 -5.71
CA ILE A 121 -9.47 -6.21 -5.27
C ILE A 121 -9.41 -5.94 -3.75
N THR A 122 -8.88 -6.88 -2.97
CA THR A 122 -8.71 -6.75 -1.50
C THR A 122 -7.29 -6.32 -1.11
N ASP A 123 -6.47 -5.94 -2.11
CA ASP A 123 -5.06 -5.58 -1.94
C ASP A 123 -4.15 -6.73 -1.46
N ARG A 124 -4.57 -7.97 -1.65
CA ARG A 124 -3.70 -9.12 -1.37
C ARG A 124 -2.76 -9.35 -2.55
N PRO A 125 -1.47 -9.60 -2.29
CA PRO A 125 -0.55 -10.02 -3.33
C PRO A 125 -0.98 -11.40 -3.84
N VAL A 126 -1.18 -11.50 -5.15
CA VAL A 126 -1.61 -12.75 -5.80
C VAL A 126 -0.58 -13.31 -6.76
N TYR A 127 0.39 -12.50 -7.18
CA TYR A 127 1.45 -12.92 -8.07
C TYR A 127 2.70 -12.06 -7.86
N VAL A 128 3.87 -12.68 -7.88
CA VAL A 128 5.18 -12.01 -7.90
C VAL A 128 5.91 -12.42 -9.16
N GLY A 129 6.50 -11.47 -9.87
CA GLY A 129 7.29 -11.77 -11.06
C GLY A 129 8.45 -10.82 -11.22
N LYS A 130 9.35 -11.18 -12.14
CA LYS A 130 10.48 -10.33 -12.51
C LYS A 130 10.65 -10.23 -14.03
N SER A 131 11.34 -9.20 -14.44
CA SER A 131 11.90 -9.08 -15.78
C SER A 131 13.30 -8.48 -15.70
N SER A 132 14.25 -9.12 -16.34
CA SER A 132 15.62 -8.60 -16.46
C SER A 132 15.80 -7.57 -17.57
N LYS A 133 14.74 -7.29 -18.34
CA LYS A 133 14.80 -6.34 -19.48
C LYS A 133 13.68 -5.31 -19.41
N ASN A 134 12.42 -5.75 -19.47
CA ASN A 134 11.27 -4.87 -19.59
C ASN A 134 10.04 -5.53 -18.96
N VAL A 135 9.53 -4.96 -17.87
CA VAL A 135 8.36 -5.49 -17.16
C VAL A 135 7.09 -5.36 -18.01
N ARG A 136 6.93 -4.31 -18.83
CA ARG A 136 5.75 -4.14 -19.69
C ARG A 136 5.54 -5.35 -20.61
N ILE A 137 6.59 -5.91 -21.17
CA ILE A 137 6.50 -7.11 -22.02
C ILE A 137 5.98 -8.30 -21.21
N ARG A 138 6.48 -8.50 -20.01
CA ARG A 138 6.03 -9.60 -19.12
C ARG A 138 4.58 -9.42 -18.69
N VAL A 139 4.17 -8.21 -18.37
CA VAL A 139 2.76 -7.91 -18.03
C VAL A 139 1.86 -8.18 -19.24
N LYS A 140 2.27 -7.77 -20.45
CA LYS A 140 1.54 -8.10 -21.69
C LYS A 140 1.38 -9.62 -21.88
N ASP A 141 2.42 -10.41 -21.64
CA ASP A 141 2.34 -11.88 -21.71
C ASP A 141 1.34 -12.47 -20.68
N HIS A 142 1.21 -11.83 -19.50
CA HIS A 142 0.25 -12.24 -18.48
C HIS A 142 -1.20 -11.92 -18.88
N GLN A 143 -1.45 -10.87 -19.66
CA GLN A 143 -2.81 -10.51 -20.09
C GLN A 143 -3.52 -11.62 -20.84
N THR A 144 -2.78 -12.59 -21.41
CA THR A 144 -3.35 -13.77 -22.08
C THR A 144 -3.76 -14.89 -21.10
N ARG A 145 -3.43 -14.79 -19.84
CA ARG A 145 -3.72 -15.82 -18.84
C ARG A 145 -5.14 -15.69 -18.32
N PHE A 146 -5.80 -16.83 -18.07
CA PHE A 146 -7.20 -16.88 -17.62
C PHE A 146 -7.44 -16.16 -16.27
N TRP A 147 -6.43 -16.11 -15.42
CA TRP A 147 -6.48 -15.47 -14.10
C TRP A 147 -6.19 -13.97 -14.15
N PHE A 148 -5.68 -13.43 -15.27
CA PHE A 148 -5.31 -12.04 -15.40
C PHE A 148 -6.54 -11.16 -15.68
N LYS A 149 -7.39 -11.01 -14.70
CA LYS A 149 -8.62 -10.21 -14.76
C LYS A 149 -9.14 -9.86 -13.39
N SER A 150 -9.95 -8.80 -13.30
CA SER A 150 -10.71 -8.50 -12.09
C SER A 150 -11.61 -9.70 -11.70
N PRO A 151 -11.76 -10.00 -10.42
CA PRO A 151 -11.20 -9.31 -9.25
C PRO A 151 -9.80 -9.78 -8.82
N LEU A 152 -9.20 -10.73 -9.54
CA LEU A 152 -7.92 -11.36 -9.15
C LEU A 152 -6.71 -10.47 -9.42
N VAL A 153 -6.73 -9.66 -10.48
CA VAL A 153 -5.65 -8.74 -10.83
C VAL A 153 -6.26 -7.39 -11.15
N VAL A 154 -6.08 -6.43 -10.25
CA VAL A 154 -6.60 -5.07 -10.41
C VAL A 154 -5.53 -4.00 -10.32
N ARG A 155 -4.40 -4.30 -9.66
CA ARG A 155 -3.31 -3.38 -9.43
C ARG A 155 -1.97 -4.10 -9.53
N GLY A 156 -0.93 -3.38 -9.92
CA GLY A 156 0.46 -3.82 -9.88
C GLY A 156 1.35 -2.81 -9.17
N SER A 157 2.36 -3.30 -8.47
CA SER A 157 3.48 -2.50 -7.98
C SER A 157 4.76 -3.01 -8.60
N PHE A 158 5.68 -2.11 -8.87
CA PHE A 158 6.95 -2.37 -9.53
C PHE A 158 8.10 -1.77 -8.74
N LEU A 159 9.19 -2.50 -8.64
CA LEU A 159 10.45 -2.05 -8.09
C LEU A 159 11.51 -2.14 -9.19
N ALA A 160 12.05 -0.98 -9.61
CA ALA A 160 13.09 -0.92 -10.61
C ALA A 160 14.41 -1.50 -10.06
N ILE A 161 14.99 -2.45 -10.77
CA ILE A 161 16.24 -3.10 -10.39
C ILE A 161 16.99 -3.40 -11.68
N ALA A 162 18.17 -2.80 -11.85
CA ALA A 162 19.00 -3.01 -13.05
C ALA A 162 19.72 -4.37 -13.02
N ASP A 163 20.12 -4.83 -11.84
CA ASP A 163 20.85 -6.08 -11.65
C ASP A 163 19.93 -7.30 -11.74
N ALA A 164 20.21 -8.22 -12.66
CA ALA A 164 19.40 -9.39 -12.93
C ALA A 164 19.44 -10.44 -11.78
N ASP A 165 20.59 -10.56 -11.11
CA ASP A 165 20.76 -11.48 -9.99
C ASP A 165 20.02 -10.94 -8.75
N MET A 166 20.04 -9.64 -8.53
CA MET A 166 19.26 -8.97 -7.49
C MET A 166 17.77 -9.16 -7.76
N CYS A 167 17.28 -8.97 -9.01
CA CYS A 167 15.91 -9.27 -9.40
C CYS A 167 15.50 -10.69 -9.00
N LEU A 168 16.36 -11.68 -9.32
CA LEU A 168 16.08 -13.09 -9.01
C LEU A 168 16.02 -13.35 -7.50
N ARG A 169 16.94 -12.77 -6.74
CA ARG A 169 16.99 -12.92 -5.27
C ARG A 169 15.74 -12.31 -4.63
N ILE A 170 15.36 -11.10 -5.02
CA ILE A 170 14.19 -10.40 -4.45
C ILE A 170 12.90 -11.16 -4.84
N GLU A 171 12.73 -11.56 -6.11
CA GLU A 171 11.59 -12.37 -6.52
C GLU A 171 11.50 -13.66 -5.67
N THR A 172 12.62 -14.37 -5.50
CA THR A 172 12.67 -15.62 -4.73
C THR A 172 12.29 -15.40 -3.27
N ILE A 173 12.80 -14.33 -2.65
CA ILE A 173 12.47 -13.97 -1.26
C ILE A 173 10.98 -13.67 -1.14
N LEU A 174 10.44 -12.83 -2.03
CA LEU A 174 9.02 -12.48 -2.01
C LEU A 174 8.12 -13.68 -2.23
N ILE A 175 8.44 -14.58 -3.17
CA ILE A 175 7.67 -15.79 -3.42
C ILE A 175 7.71 -16.71 -2.18
N LYS A 176 8.86 -16.89 -1.55
CA LYS A 176 8.95 -17.71 -0.33
C LYS A 176 8.19 -17.10 0.84
N PHE A 177 8.25 -15.78 0.99
CA PHE A 177 7.60 -15.07 2.08
C PHE A 177 6.08 -15.04 1.91
N LEU A 178 5.61 -14.80 0.67
CA LEU A 178 4.20 -14.67 0.32
C LEU A 178 3.59 -15.97 -0.19
N GLY A 179 4.39 -17.01 -0.40
CA GLY A 179 4.06 -18.21 -1.20
C GLY A 179 2.78 -18.93 -0.82
N LYS A 180 2.40 -18.94 0.45
CA LYS A 180 1.10 -19.48 0.90
C LYS A 180 -0.08 -18.61 0.49
N HIS A 181 0.17 -17.37 0.08
CA HIS A 181 -0.83 -16.37 -0.26
C HIS A 181 -0.78 -15.95 -1.74
N ALA A 182 0.35 -16.12 -2.41
CA ALA A 182 0.52 -15.83 -3.84
C ALA A 182 0.09 -17.03 -4.69
N LEU A 183 -1.19 -17.31 -4.71
CA LEU A 183 -1.81 -18.52 -5.29
C LEU A 183 -1.55 -18.74 -6.79
N LEU A 184 -1.15 -17.69 -7.52
CA LEU A 184 -0.98 -17.75 -8.98
C LEU A 184 0.45 -18.09 -9.42
N ASN A 185 1.42 -18.06 -8.50
CA ASN A 185 2.77 -18.50 -8.79
C ASN A 185 2.84 -20.02 -8.83
N SER A 186 3.22 -20.60 -9.98
CA SER A 186 3.38 -22.04 -10.13
C SER A 186 4.78 -22.55 -9.74
N LYS A 187 5.78 -21.65 -9.69
CA LYS A 187 7.17 -21.96 -9.35
C LYS A 187 7.59 -21.24 -8.07
N GLY A 188 8.44 -21.90 -7.28
CA GLY A 188 9.00 -21.30 -6.05
C GLY A 188 8.08 -21.36 -4.83
N VAL A 189 6.85 -21.80 -4.97
CA VAL A 189 5.91 -22.02 -3.86
C VAL A 189 6.13 -23.44 -3.33
N VAL A 190 6.57 -23.56 -2.07
CA VAL A 190 6.57 -24.85 -1.37
C VAL A 190 5.13 -25.13 -0.99
N ARG A 191 4.50 -26.06 -1.68
CA ARG A 191 3.22 -26.65 -1.27
C ARG A 191 3.57 -27.80 -0.35
N ASP A 192 3.05 -27.79 0.86
CA ASP A 192 3.13 -28.95 1.74
C ASP A 192 2.46 -30.10 0.97
N ALA A 193 3.21 -31.17 0.70
CA ALA A 193 2.63 -32.39 0.15
C ALA A 193 1.74 -32.97 1.26
N GLU A 194 0.44 -33.05 1.01
CA GLU A 194 -0.47 -33.84 1.81
C GLU A 194 -0.21 -35.34 1.62
#